data_fdda6b5c9078090748c128b0b510a3a4
#
_entry.id   fdda6b5c9078090748c128b0b510a3a4
#
_cell.length_a   1.000
_cell.length_b   1.000
_cell.length_c   1.000
_cell.angle_alpha   90.00
_cell.angle_beta   90.00
_cell.angle_gamma   90.00
#
_symmetry.space_group_name_H-M   'P 1'
#
loop_
_entity.id
_entity.type
_entity.pdbx_description
1 polymer ?
#
loop_
_entity_poly.entity_id
_entity_poly.type
_entity_poly.pdbx_seq_one_letter_code
_entity_poly.pdbx_strand_id
1 'polypeptide(L)'
;MKRHLAVLLGATAMLAACGGGGEQIDPFRATRVIAFGDETSTIRSDGTKYSINGTDATTAAVTCTLNQVWTQQVAARFGLVFAECNPDKLATPTARMYATAGAKVADITGQIDRQFALDGFNSKDLVTILAGANDVLELYAQYPAQDAGTLGNAAQARGEALAAQVNRIVDADGRIILSTVQDMGLSPFAIREKAVHADTDRAALLTELSRRFNAGMRLKIRNDGHYIGLILTDELMGTMSRYPTLYSASNSTDAACLASSLPPVCTDKTLVANATSATHMWASDRLVGPVMHNNMASQAINRATNNPF
;
A
#
# COMPACT_ATOMS: atom_id res chain seq x y z
N MET A 1 -78.76 15.82 2.91
CA MET A 1 -77.54 15.55 3.56
C MET A 1 -77.04 14.15 3.18
N LYS A 2 -76.48 13.88 2.00
CA LYS A 2 -75.86 12.63 1.55
C LYS A 2 -75.08 12.84 0.24
N ARG A 3 -73.98 13.63 0.25
CA ARG A 3 -73.21 13.86 -0.99
C ARG A 3 -71.76 14.32 -0.76
N HIS A 4 -71.16 14.15 0.45
CA HIS A 4 -69.77 14.60 0.73
C HIS A 4 -68.85 13.53 1.37
N LEU A 5 -69.15 12.24 1.19
CA LEU A 5 -68.32 11.19 1.83
C LEU A 5 -67.56 10.27 0.83
N ALA A 6 -67.48 10.67 -0.45
CA ALA A 6 -66.88 9.79 -1.49
C ALA A 6 -65.56 10.34 -2.11
N VAL A 7 -65.00 11.47 -1.61
CA VAL A 7 -63.79 12.09 -2.23
C VAL A 7 -62.55 11.93 -1.38
N LEU A 8 -62.60 11.44 -0.16
CA LEU A 8 -61.43 11.30 0.75
C LEU A 8 -60.71 9.96 0.75
N LEU A 9 -61.14 8.96 -0.03
CA LEU A 9 -60.47 7.63 -0.11
C LEU A 9 -59.56 7.45 -1.34
N GLY A 10 -59.46 8.46 -2.22
CA GLY A 10 -58.65 8.35 -3.46
C GLY A 10 -57.20 8.88 -3.38
N ALA A 11 -56.80 9.54 -2.29
CA ALA A 11 -55.54 10.30 -2.22
C ALA A 11 -54.40 9.57 -1.46
N THR A 12 -54.66 8.42 -0.85
CA THR A 12 -53.68 7.67 -0.03
C THR A 12 -52.96 6.50 -0.74
N ALA A 13 -53.28 6.24 -2.00
CA ALA A 13 -52.74 5.09 -2.75
C ALA A 13 -51.54 5.42 -3.68
N MET A 14 -51.05 6.66 -3.72
CA MET A 14 -49.96 7.07 -4.63
C MET A 14 -48.60 7.35 -3.93
N LEU A 15 -48.43 7.03 -2.64
CA LEU A 15 -47.18 7.22 -1.92
C LEU A 15 -46.39 5.95 -1.68
N ALA A 16 -46.79 4.80 -2.23
CA ALA A 16 -46.11 3.51 -2.05
C ALA A 16 -45.28 3.06 -3.28
N ALA A 17 -45.05 3.92 -4.29
CA ALA A 17 -44.38 3.51 -5.55
C ALA A 17 -43.02 4.13 -5.77
N CYS A 18 -42.34 4.63 -4.72
CA CYS A 18 -40.91 5.02 -4.77
C CYS A 18 -40.02 4.18 -3.85
N GLY A 19 -40.34 2.88 -3.76
CA GLY A 19 -39.42 1.89 -3.27
C GLY A 19 -38.66 1.30 -4.47
N GLY A 20 -37.70 2.04 -5.03
CA GLY A 20 -36.75 1.47 -5.97
C GLY A 20 -35.98 0.36 -5.26
N GLY A 21 -36.40 -0.87 -5.47
CA GLY A 21 -35.62 -2.04 -5.12
C GLY A 21 -34.37 -2.10 -6.01
N GLY A 22 -33.39 -1.25 -5.72
CA GLY A 22 -32.04 -1.51 -6.20
C GLY A 22 -31.59 -2.80 -5.53
N GLU A 23 -31.13 -3.78 -6.31
CA GLU A 23 -30.45 -4.94 -5.76
C GLU A 23 -29.39 -4.44 -4.80
N GLN A 24 -29.48 -4.86 -3.54
CA GLN A 24 -28.48 -4.51 -2.54
C GLN A 24 -27.21 -5.29 -2.94
N ILE A 25 -26.24 -4.56 -3.49
CA ILE A 25 -24.94 -5.17 -3.85
C ILE A 25 -24.32 -5.63 -2.53
N ASP A 26 -24.11 -6.92 -2.38
CA ASP A 26 -23.42 -7.47 -1.22
C ASP A 26 -22.01 -6.89 -1.13
N PRO A 27 -21.57 -6.41 0.04
CA PRO A 27 -20.22 -5.91 0.21
C PRO A 27 -19.18 -6.97 -0.17
N PHE A 28 -18.15 -6.59 -0.88
CA PHE A 28 -17.06 -7.49 -1.23
C PHE A 28 -16.44 -8.12 0.04
N ARG A 29 -16.26 -9.42 0.00
CA ARG A 29 -15.62 -10.21 1.06
C ARG A 29 -14.50 -11.06 0.46
N ALA A 30 -13.27 -10.66 0.73
CA ALA A 30 -12.12 -11.45 0.34
C ALA A 30 -12.12 -12.79 1.08
N THR A 31 -11.86 -13.88 0.34
CA THR A 31 -11.60 -15.21 0.89
C THR A 31 -10.12 -15.55 0.91
N ARG A 32 -9.31 -14.78 0.17
CA ARG A 32 -7.86 -14.89 0.09
C ARG A 32 -7.26 -13.51 -0.14
N VAL A 33 -6.15 -13.21 0.55
CA VAL A 33 -5.32 -12.01 0.28
C VAL A 33 -3.99 -12.47 -0.31
N ILE A 34 -3.55 -11.83 -1.39
CA ILE A 34 -2.30 -12.15 -2.09
C ILE A 34 -1.47 -10.87 -2.19
N ALA A 35 -0.32 -10.85 -1.54
CA ALA A 35 0.56 -9.68 -1.50
C ALA A 35 1.74 -9.83 -2.46
N PHE A 36 1.82 -8.95 -3.44
CA PHE A 36 2.97 -8.76 -4.33
C PHE A 36 3.65 -7.42 -4.03
N GLY A 37 4.94 -7.34 -4.32
CA GLY A 37 5.67 -6.09 -4.15
C GLY A 37 7.07 -6.25 -3.59
N ASP A 38 7.52 -5.16 -3.00
CA ASP A 38 8.83 -5.00 -2.38
C ASP A 38 8.78 -5.13 -0.84
N GLU A 39 9.87 -4.73 -0.18
CA GLU A 39 10.02 -4.76 1.27
C GLU A 39 8.95 -4.00 2.05
N THR A 40 8.30 -2.98 1.46
CA THR A 40 7.22 -2.23 2.10
C THR A 40 5.98 -3.10 2.34
N SER A 41 5.83 -4.18 1.58
CA SER A 41 4.72 -5.12 1.67
C SER A 41 5.06 -6.42 2.40
N THR A 42 6.35 -6.67 2.69
CA THR A 42 6.87 -7.99 3.08
C THR A 42 6.76 -8.25 4.58
N ILE A 43 6.28 -9.45 4.93
CA ILE A 43 6.52 -10.11 6.22
C ILE A 43 7.52 -11.24 5.94
N ARG A 44 8.62 -11.28 6.67
CA ARG A 44 9.64 -12.32 6.52
C ARG A 44 9.20 -13.62 7.22
N SER A 45 9.82 -14.73 6.86
CA SER A 45 9.51 -16.05 7.44
C SER A 45 9.73 -16.13 8.95
N ASP A 46 10.56 -15.23 9.51
CA ASP A 46 10.78 -15.08 10.95
C ASP A 46 9.78 -14.10 11.63
N GLY A 47 8.81 -13.61 10.89
CA GLY A 47 7.80 -12.64 11.36
C GLY A 47 8.30 -11.20 11.42
N THR A 48 9.56 -10.91 11.11
CA THR A 48 10.07 -9.53 11.06
C THR A 48 9.63 -8.82 9.79
N LYS A 49 9.70 -7.49 9.80
CA LYS A 49 9.26 -6.60 8.73
C LYS A 49 10.31 -5.54 8.45
N TYR A 50 10.32 -5.00 7.24
CA TYR A 50 11.21 -3.91 6.85
C TYR A 50 10.65 -2.54 7.32
N SER A 51 10.37 -2.46 8.61
CA SER A 51 9.89 -1.29 9.34
C SER A 51 10.37 -1.39 10.80
N ILE A 52 9.74 -0.66 11.74
CA ILE A 52 9.99 -0.83 13.18
C ILE A 52 9.21 -2.05 13.64
N ASN A 53 9.88 -3.10 14.08
CA ASN A 53 9.23 -4.28 14.65
C ASN A 53 8.80 -4.02 16.11
N GLY A 54 7.62 -4.50 16.47
CA GLY A 54 7.16 -4.46 17.85
C GLY A 54 7.70 -5.61 18.69
N THR A 55 7.94 -5.35 19.95
CA THR A 55 8.38 -6.37 20.92
C THR A 55 7.30 -6.64 21.95
N ASP A 56 7.16 -7.89 22.37
CA ASP A 56 6.30 -8.27 23.48
C ASP A 56 6.78 -7.61 24.78
N ALA A 57 5.88 -7.03 25.53
CA ALA A 57 6.23 -6.26 26.73
C ALA A 57 6.84 -7.11 27.86
N THR A 58 6.54 -8.41 27.88
CA THR A 58 6.99 -9.32 28.94
C THR A 58 8.27 -10.05 28.58
N THR A 59 8.35 -10.55 27.34
CA THR A 59 9.47 -11.39 26.88
C THR A 59 10.54 -10.61 26.13
N ALA A 60 10.25 -9.38 25.72
CA ALA A 60 11.05 -8.56 24.82
C ALA A 60 11.29 -9.20 23.43
N ALA A 61 10.66 -10.33 23.13
CA ALA A 61 10.77 -10.98 21.84
C ALA A 61 10.02 -10.18 20.76
N VAL A 62 10.57 -10.14 19.55
CA VAL A 62 9.85 -9.58 18.40
C VAL A 62 8.58 -10.39 18.15
N THR A 63 7.47 -9.70 18.00
CA THR A 63 6.19 -10.31 17.64
C THR A 63 5.64 -9.71 16.35
N CYS A 64 5.27 -10.57 15.42
CA CYS A 64 4.76 -10.16 14.12
C CYS A 64 3.40 -9.46 14.18
N THR A 65 2.66 -9.62 15.28
CA THR A 65 1.31 -9.04 15.47
C THR A 65 1.33 -7.56 15.84
N LEU A 66 2.48 -7.04 16.30
CA LEU A 66 2.66 -5.61 16.59
C LEU A 66 3.30 -4.89 15.41
N ASN A 67 3.00 -3.59 15.26
CA ASN A 67 3.50 -2.75 14.17
C ASN A 67 3.33 -3.41 12.79
N GLN A 68 2.11 -3.84 12.51
CA GLN A 68 1.77 -4.54 11.28
C GLN A 68 2.04 -3.69 10.03
N VAL A 69 2.57 -4.29 8.96
CA VAL A 69 2.64 -3.65 7.66
C VAL A 69 1.25 -3.54 7.02
N TRP A 70 1.09 -2.64 6.06
CA TRP A 70 -0.22 -2.32 5.47
C TRP A 70 -0.94 -3.55 4.88
N THR A 71 -0.22 -4.46 4.21
CA THR A 71 -0.78 -5.70 3.64
C THR A 71 -1.33 -6.63 4.72
N GLN A 72 -0.64 -6.70 5.86
CA GLN A 72 -1.06 -7.50 7.01
C GLN A 72 -2.36 -6.97 7.63
N GLN A 73 -2.47 -5.64 7.76
CA GLN A 73 -3.69 -5.00 8.27
C GLN A 73 -4.88 -5.19 7.30
N VAL A 74 -4.63 -5.14 5.99
CA VAL A 74 -5.64 -5.46 4.97
C VAL A 74 -6.13 -6.90 5.12
N ALA A 75 -5.23 -7.87 5.25
CA ALA A 75 -5.62 -9.28 5.47
C ALA A 75 -6.43 -9.46 6.76
N ALA A 76 -5.97 -8.86 7.86
CA ALA A 76 -6.63 -8.91 9.17
C ALA A 76 -8.06 -8.34 9.12
N ARG A 77 -8.33 -7.30 8.30
CA ARG A 77 -9.68 -6.73 8.11
C ARG A 77 -10.70 -7.76 7.61
N PHE A 78 -10.25 -8.76 6.87
CA PHE A 78 -11.08 -9.86 6.36
C PHE A 78 -10.95 -11.15 7.19
N GLY A 79 -10.25 -11.11 8.33
CA GLY A 79 -10.00 -12.29 9.16
C GLY A 79 -9.02 -13.28 8.54
N LEU A 80 -8.18 -12.82 7.60
CA LEU A 80 -7.22 -13.63 6.86
C LEU A 80 -5.80 -13.45 7.43
N VAL A 81 -4.99 -14.52 7.39
CA VAL A 81 -3.70 -14.59 8.06
C VAL A 81 -2.64 -15.04 7.08
N PHE A 82 -1.49 -14.38 7.09
CA PHE A 82 -0.26 -14.81 6.40
C PHE A 82 0.45 -15.92 7.19
N ALA A 83 1.04 -16.89 6.50
CA ALA A 83 1.82 -17.95 7.13
C ALA A 83 3.00 -17.40 7.94
N GLU A 84 3.59 -16.31 7.49
CA GLU A 84 4.72 -15.60 8.10
C GLU A 84 4.35 -14.90 9.42
N CYS A 85 3.06 -14.69 9.67
CA CYS A 85 2.52 -14.19 10.94
C CYS A 85 1.20 -14.89 11.26
N ASN A 86 1.28 -16.07 11.83
CA ASN A 86 0.17 -16.96 12.15
C ASN A 86 0.15 -17.28 13.66
N PRO A 87 -0.25 -16.32 14.52
CA PRO A 87 -0.21 -16.49 15.98
C PRO A 87 -1.13 -17.63 16.47
N ASP A 88 -2.26 -17.83 15.80
CA ASP A 88 -3.25 -18.87 16.16
C ASP A 88 -2.90 -20.24 15.57
N LYS A 89 -1.77 -20.38 14.89
CA LYS A 89 -1.28 -21.64 14.29
C LYS A 89 -2.31 -22.31 13.40
N LEU A 90 -3.04 -21.53 12.59
CA LEU A 90 -3.96 -22.07 11.60
C LEU A 90 -3.22 -23.02 10.67
N ALA A 91 -3.79 -24.21 10.43
CA ALA A 91 -3.16 -25.21 9.57
C ALA A 91 -3.06 -24.77 8.10
N THR A 92 -4.01 -23.95 7.65
CA THR A 92 -4.08 -23.47 6.28
C THR A 92 -4.31 -21.96 6.25
N PRO A 93 -3.25 -21.14 6.42
CA PRO A 93 -3.35 -19.68 6.24
C PRO A 93 -3.87 -19.35 4.84
N THR A 94 -4.76 -18.37 4.75
CA THR A 94 -5.46 -18.00 3.51
C THR A 94 -4.88 -16.73 2.87
N ALA A 95 -3.91 -16.08 3.50
CA ALA A 95 -3.15 -15.01 2.86
C ALA A 95 -1.77 -15.53 2.40
N ARG A 96 -1.32 -15.01 1.25
CA ARG A 96 -0.06 -15.43 0.59
C ARG A 96 0.87 -14.25 0.41
N MET A 97 2.13 -14.43 0.81
CA MET A 97 3.19 -13.43 0.71
C MET A 97 4.14 -13.77 -0.43
N TYR A 98 4.07 -13.01 -1.51
CA TYR A 98 5.02 -13.08 -2.62
C TYR A 98 5.98 -11.88 -2.65
N ALA A 99 5.63 -10.80 -1.94
CA ALA A 99 6.48 -9.62 -1.85
C ALA A 99 7.84 -9.97 -1.25
N THR A 100 8.91 -9.42 -1.82
CA THR A 100 10.29 -9.69 -1.42
C THR A 100 11.11 -8.40 -1.38
N ALA A 101 12.05 -8.33 -0.44
CA ALA A 101 12.93 -7.19 -0.31
C ALA A 101 13.78 -6.98 -1.58
N GLY A 102 13.94 -5.71 -1.97
CA GLY A 102 14.70 -5.32 -3.16
C GLY A 102 13.98 -5.55 -4.47
N ALA A 103 12.73 -6.07 -4.46
CA ALA A 103 12.00 -6.35 -5.69
C ALA A 103 11.75 -5.07 -6.49
N LYS A 104 11.99 -5.18 -7.79
CA LYS A 104 11.67 -4.19 -8.83
C LYS A 104 10.50 -4.68 -9.67
N VAL A 105 9.98 -3.84 -10.54
CA VAL A 105 8.86 -4.19 -11.43
C VAL A 105 9.13 -5.47 -12.23
N ALA A 106 10.37 -5.71 -12.65
CA ALA A 106 10.75 -6.93 -13.36
C ALA A 106 10.50 -8.20 -12.51
N ASP A 107 10.69 -8.12 -11.19
CA ASP A 107 10.51 -9.25 -10.28
C ASP A 107 9.02 -9.54 -10.01
N ILE A 108 8.14 -8.51 -10.14
CA ILE A 108 6.69 -8.66 -9.97
C ILE A 108 6.12 -9.64 -10.97
N THR A 109 6.65 -9.69 -12.20
CA THR A 109 6.26 -10.70 -13.19
C THR A 109 6.41 -12.11 -12.62
N GLY A 110 7.59 -12.43 -12.07
CA GLY A 110 7.86 -13.75 -11.50
C GLY A 110 7.04 -14.03 -10.22
N GLN A 111 6.73 -13.00 -9.42
CA GLN A 111 5.84 -13.14 -8.26
C GLN A 111 4.43 -13.56 -8.70
N ILE A 112 3.88 -12.90 -9.71
CA ILE A 112 2.54 -13.16 -10.25
C ILE A 112 2.52 -14.52 -10.99
N ASP A 113 3.55 -14.86 -11.74
CA ASP A 113 3.64 -16.14 -12.45
C ASP A 113 3.60 -17.34 -11.47
N ARG A 114 4.24 -17.21 -10.30
CA ARG A 114 4.15 -18.23 -9.24
C ARG A 114 2.72 -18.43 -8.75
N GLN A 115 1.94 -17.35 -8.61
CA GLN A 115 0.54 -17.45 -8.21
C GLN A 115 -0.30 -18.09 -9.32
N PHE A 116 -0.08 -17.73 -10.59
CA PHE A 116 -0.75 -18.37 -11.71
C PHE A 116 -0.45 -19.87 -11.80
N ALA A 117 0.80 -20.26 -11.58
CA ALA A 117 1.22 -21.66 -11.60
C ALA A 117 0.65 -22.49 -10.44
N LEU A 118 0.31 -21.85 -9.31
CA LEU A 118 -0.24 -22.55 -8.14
C LEU A 118 -1.72 -22.85 -8.28
N ASP A 119 -2.55 -21.81 -8.40
CA ASP A 119 -4.03 -21.95 -8.51
C ASP A 119 -4.71 -20.70 -9.11
N GLY A 120 -3.92 -19.78 -9.68
CA GLY A 120 -4.43 -18.59 -10.35
C GLY A 120 -5.17 -17.61 -9.42
N PHE A 121 -6.09 -16.86 -10.02
CA PHE A 121 -6.91 -15.86 -9.34
C PHE A 121 -8.40 -16.14 -9.53
N ASN A 122 -9.23 -15.53 -8.68
CA ASN A 122 -10.68 -15.57 -8.79
C ASN A 122 -11.32 -14.31 -8.22
N SER A 123 -12.62 -14.11 -8.43
CA SER A 123 -13.37 -12.92 -8.02
C SER A 123 -13.47 -12.67 -6.51
N LYS A 124 -13.01 -13.59 -5.67
CA LYS A 124 -12.95 -13.45 -4.21
C LYS A 124 -11.54 -13.22 -3.69
N ASP A 125 -10.57 -13.11 -4.59
CA ASP A 125 -9.20 -12.73 -4.22
C ASP A 125 -9.07 -11.22 -4.08
N LEU A 126 -8.43 -10.78 -3.00
CA LEU A 126 -7.96 -9.41 -2.84
C LEU A 126 -6.44 -9.40 -2.99
N VAL A 127 -5.98 -8.84 -4.06
CA VAL A 127 -4.55 -8.69 -4.36
C VAL A 127 -4.08 -7.32 -3.87
N THR A 128 -2.93 -7.26 -3.21
CA THR A 128 -2.26 -6.00 -2.86
C THR A 128 -0.96 -5.88 -3.64
N ILE A 129 -0.72 -4.73 -4.28
CA ILE A 129 0.50 -4.48 -5.06
C ILE A 129 1.10 -3.12 -4.69
N LEU A 130 2.38 -3.14 -4.31
CA LEU A 130 3.22 -1.95 -4.21
C LEU A 130 4.64 -2.32 -4.66
N ALA A 131 5.12 -1.69 -5.71
CA ALA A 131 6.48 -1.83 -6.23
C ALA A 131 6.88 -0.58 -7.01
N GLY A 132 8.17 -0.31 -7.09
CA GLY A 132 8.73 0.78 -7.87
C GLY A 132 9.74 1.65 -7.12
N ALA A 133 9.77 1.62 -5.77
CA ALA A 133 10.76 2.37 -5.00
C ALA A 133 12.19 1.94 -5.36
N ASN A 134 12.44 0.64 -5.48
CA ASN A 134 13.74 0.10 -5.88
C ASN A 134 14.08 0.42 -7.34
N ASP A 135 13.08 0.53 -8.22
CA ASP A 135 13.26 1.01 -9.61
C ASP A 135 13.69 2.46 -9.64
N VAL A 136 13.03 3.33 -8.87
CA VAL A 136 13.35 4.76 -8.76
C VAL A 136 14.78 4.94 -8.23
N LEU A 137 15.15 4.22 -7.18
CA LEU A 137 16.49 4.29 -6.59
C LEU A 137 17.58 3.77 -7.55
N GLU A 138 17.32 2.70 -8.29
CA GLU A 138 18.23 2.18 -9.31
C GLU A 138 18.46 3.18 -10.45
N LEU A 139 17.39 3.85 -10.91
CA LEU A 139 17.50 4.89 -11.93
C LEU A 139 18.24 6.11 -11.38
N TYR A 140 17.92 6.56 -10.17
CA TYR A 140 18.60 7.66 -9.52
C TYR A 140 20.12 7.41 -9.42
N ALA A 141 20.54 6.20 -9.12
CA ALA A 141 21.95 5.84 -9.00
C ALA A 141 22.74 6.01 -10.32
N GLN A 142 22.06 6.14 -11.46
CA GLN A 142 22.68 6.36 -12.78
C GLN A 142 22.92 7.84 -13.09
N TYR A 143 22.38 8.74 -12.26
CA TYR A 143 22.62 10.18 -12.40
C TYR A 143 23.98 10.55 -11.74
N PRO A 144 24.83 11.42 -12.35
CA PRO A 144 24.61 12.20 -13.58
C PRO A 144 25.11 11.51 -14.87
N ALA A 145 25.54 10.24 -14.82
CA ALA A 145 26.01 9.56 -16.03
C ALA A 145 24.89 9.46 -17.13
N GLN A 146 23.65 9.38 -16.69
CA GLN A 146 22.47 9.60 -17.55
C GLN A 146 21.76 10.88 -17.11
N ASP A 147 21.20 11.62 -18.03
CA ASP A 147 20.46 12.84 -17.75
C ASP A 147 19.08 12.58 -17.13
N ALA A 148 18.54 13.56 -16.40
CA ALA A 148 17.27 13.45 -15.69
C ALA A 148 16.08 13.16 -16.61
N GLY A 149 16.08 13.65 -17.87
CA GLY A 149 15.01 13.40 -18.85
C GLY A 149 14.98 11.94 -19.27
N THR A 150 16.14 11.38 -19.59
CA THR A 150 16.31 9.95 -19.93
C THR A 150 15.86 9.06 -18.77
N LEU A 151 16.29 9.37 -17.53
CA LEU A 151 15.90 8.62 -16.34
C LEU A 151 14.40 8.73 -16.05
N GLY A 152 13.81 9.92 -16.25
CA GLY A 152 12.37 10.14 -16.12
C GLY A 152 11.54 9.31 -17.10
N ASN A 153 11.98 9.22 -18.37
CA ASN A 153 11.34 8.37 -19.36
C ASN A 153 11.45 6.88 -19.00
N ALA A 154 12.61 6.44 -18.50
CA ALA A 154 12.81 5.09 -18.01
C ALA A 154 11.91 4.77 -16.79
N ALA A 155 11.76 5.71 -15.85
CA ALA A 155 10.84 5.56 -14.71
C ALA A 155 9.39 5.41 -15.18
N GLN A 156 8.95 6.23 -16.14
CA GLN A 156 7.62 6.10 -16.75
C GLN A 156 7.42 4.73 -17.38
N ALA A 157 8.37 4.25 -18.16
CA ALA A 157 8.28 2.94 -18.83
C ALA A 157 8.19 1.79 -17.81
N ARG A 158 8.91 1.88 -16.67
CA ARG A 158 8.78 0.89 -15.59
C ARG A 158 7.39 0.93 -14.93
N GLY A 159 6.81 2.12 -14.73
CA GLY A 159 5.42 2.26 -14.27
C GLY A 159 4.42 1.62 -15.24
N GLU A 160 4.59 1.83 -16.54
CA GLU A 160 3.77 1.19 -17.59
C GLU A 160 3.91 -0.34 -17.57
N ALA A 161 5.11 -0.86 -17.33
CA ALA A 161 5.34 -2.29 -17.19
C ALA A 161 4.64 -2.87 -15.95
N LEU A 162 4.62 -2.16 -14.80
CA LEU A 162 3.84 -2.57 -13.63
C LEU A 162 2.35 -2.63 -13.95
N ALA A 163 1.82 -1.63 -14.66
CA ALA A 163 0.42 -1.61 -15.06
C ALA A 163 0.05 -2.82 -15.93
N ALA A 164 0.94 -3.27 -16.81
CA ALA A 164 0.73 -4.48 -17.60
C ALA A 164 0.55 -5.73 -16.70
N GLN A 165 1.34 -5.84 -15.63
CA GLN A 165 1.20 -6.94 -14.67
C GLN A 165 -0.10 -6.86 -13.88
N VAL A 166 -0.51 -5.66 -13.47
CA VAL A 166 -1.81 -5.41 -12.80
C VAL A 166 -2.95 -5.86 -13.72
N ASN A 167 -2.93 -5.49 -14.98
CA ASN A 167 -3.98 -5.83 -15.94
C ASN A 167 -4.10 -7.36 -16.15
N ARG A 168 -3.01 -8.12 -16.08
CA ARG A 168 -3.03 -9.60 -16.12
C ARG A 168 -3.87 -10.21 -14.99
N ILE A 169 -3.81 -9.62 -13.80
CA ILE A 169 -4.61 -10.09 -12.66
C ILE A 169 -6.08 -9.71 -12.84
N VAL A 170 -6.37 -8.52 -13.38
CA VAL A 170 -7.74 -8.11 -13.74
C VAL A 170 -8.34 -9.07 -14.78
N ASP A 171 -7.56 -9.46 -15.80
CA ASP A 171 -7.98 -10.43 -16.82
C ASP A 171 -8.28 -11.81 -16.24
N ALA A 172 -7.74 -12.13 -15.08
CA ALA A 172 -7.99 -13.36 -14.31
C ALA A 172 -9.03 -13.16 -13.18
N ASP A 173 -9.82 -12.08 -13.24
CA ASP A 173 -10.91 -11.77 -12.32
C ASP A 173 -10.49 -11.47 -10.86
N GLY A 174 -9.20 -11.17 -10.60
CA GLY A 174 -8.72 -10.73 -9.28
C GLY A 174 -9.09 -9.28 -8.98
N ARG A 175 -9.42 -8.99 -7.72
CA ARG A 175 -9.64 -7.62 -7.21
C ARG A 175 -8.34 -7.09 -6.63
N ILE A 176 -7.97 -5.85 -6.94
CA ILE A 176 -6.62 -5.32 -6.66
C ILE A 176 -6.70 -4.03 -5.87
N ILE A 177 -5.95 -3.96 -4.77
CA ILE A 177 -5.53 -2.70 -4.17
C ILE A 177 -4.13 -2.41 -4.70
N LEU A 178 -4.06 -1.42 -5.58
CA LEU A 178 -2.82 -0.94 -6.18
C LEU A 178 -2.36 0.33 -5.46
N SER A 179 -1.12 0.34 -5.00
CA SER A 179 -0.50 1.54 -4.42
C SER A 179 0.35 2.26 -5.45
N THR A 180 0.28 3.58 -5.48
CA THR A 180 1.35 4.38 -6.09
C THR A 180 2.65 4.19 -5.31
N VAL A 181 3.79 4.26 -5.99
CA VAL A 181 5.09 4.29 -5.31
C VAL A 181 5.20 5.57 -4.48
N GLN A 182 5.77 5.45 -3.30
CA GLN A 182 6.01 6.58 -2.41
C GLN A 182 6.92 7.64 -3.05
N ASP A 183 6.73 8.91 -2.69
CA ASP A 183 7.63 9.99 -3.11
C ASP A 183 9.00 9.82 -2.42
N MET A 184 9.96 9.23 -3.15
CA MET A 184 11.30 8.97 -2.63
C MET A 184 12.11 10.25 -2.38
N GLY A 185 11.69 11.37 -2.99
CA GLY A 185 12.30 12.69 -2.75
C GLY A 185 12.00 13.27 -1.36
N LEU A 186 11.01 12.73 -0.65
CA LEU A 186 10.69 13.11 0.73
C LEU A 186 11.45 12.28 1.78
N SER A 187 12.22 11.26 1.35
CA SER A 187 12.92 10.36 2.24
C SER A 187 14.12 11.04 2.94
N PRO A 188 14.52 10.60 4.15
CA PRO A 188 15.75 11.06 4.78
C PRO A 188 16.98 10.84 3.90
N PHE A 189 16.99 9.81 3.05
CA PHE A 189 18.00 9.61 2.02
C PHE A 189 18.05 10.79 1.05
N ALA A 190 16.92 11.19 0.49
CA ALA A 190 16.85 12.30 -0.46
C ALA A 190 17.26 13.64 0.16
N ILE A 191 16.85 13.88 1.40
CA ILE A 191 17.24 15.09 2.15
C ILE A 191 18.78 15.16 2.31
N ARG A 192 19.41 14.03 2.63
CA ARG A 192 20.87 13.93 2.74
C ARG A 192 21.55 14.10 1.38
N GLU A 193 21.04 13.47 0.32
CA GLU A 193 21.55 13.60 -1.04
C GLU A 193 21.52 15.06 -1.51
N LYS A 194 20.42 15.78 -1.23
CA LYS A 194 20.30 17.20 -1.50
C LYS A 194 21.35 18.04 -0.76
N ALA A 195 21.66 17.67 0.47
CA ALA A 195 22.62 18.42 1.30
C ALA A 195 24.08 18.22 0.86
N VAL A 196 24.43 17.05 0.29
CA VAL A 196 25.81 16.71 -0.08
C VAL A 196 26.13 16.97 -1.56
N HIS A 197 25.14 17.16 -2.41
CA HIS A 197 25.29 17.40 -3.84
C HIS A 197 24.80 18.81 -4.20
N ALA A 198 25.71 19.63 -4.72
CA ALA A 198 25.40 21.02 -5.10
C ALA A 198 25.08 21.19 -6.60
N ASP A 199 25.25 20.14 -7.40
CA ASP A 199 25.07 20.16 -8.86
C ASP A 199 23.59 20.20 -9.30
N THR A 200 22.73 19.54 -8.54
CA THR A 200 21.29 19.42 -8.79
C THR A 200 20.55 19.16 -7.48
N ASP A 201 19.31 19.63 -7.36
CA ASP A 201 18.44 19.23 -6.26
C ASP A 201 18.07 17.74 -6.39
N ARG A 202 18.85 16.90 -5.70
CA ARG A 202 18.72 15.43 -5.74
C ARG A 202 17.38 14.94 -5.17
N ALA A 203 16.83 15.65 -4.20
CA ALA A 203 15.51 15.34 -3.67
C ALA A 203 14.41 15.60 -4.72
N ALA A 204 14.50 16.75 -5.39
CA ALA A 204 13.58 17.05 -6.50
C ALA A 204 13.68 16.04 -7.66
N LEU A 205 14.90 15.57 -7.98
CA LEU A 205 15.09 14.51 -8.98
C LEU A 205 14.38 13.20 -8.56
N LEU A 206 14.55 12.76 -7.31
CA LEU A 206 13.87 11.55 -6.79
C LEU A 206 12.34 11.70 -6.80
N THR A 207 11.83 12.88 -6.42
CA THR A 207 10.38 13.19 -6.56
C THR A 207 9.92 13.08 -8.00
N GLU A 208 10.67 13.65 -8.95
CA GLU A 208 10.30 13.60 -10.37
C GLU A 208 10.31 12.16 -10.91
N LEU A 209 11.30 11.34 -10.54
CA LEU A 209 11.35 9.93 -10.94
C LEU A 209 10.15 9.15 -10.37
N SER A 210 9.80 9.35 -9.09
CA SER A 210 8.63 8.74 -8.45
C SER A 210 7.34 9.18 -9.17
N ARG A 211 7.20 10.46 -9.46
CA ARG A 211 6.05 11.03 -10.17
C ARG A 211 5.91 10.45 -11.58
N ARG A 212 7.01 10.33 -12.34
CA ARG A 212 7.03 9.75 -13.69
C ARG A 212 6.63 8.28 -13.66
N PHE A 213 7.16 7.52 -12.71
CA PHE A 213 6.76 6.12 -12.51
C PHE A 213 5.25 6.01 -12.29
N ASN A 214 4.72 6.77 -11.33
CA ASN A 214 3.29 6.76 -11.00
C ASN A 214 2.42 7.23 -12.19
N ALA A 215 2.88 8.20 -12.97
CA ALA A 215 2.19 8.65 -14.17
C ALA A 215 2.10 7.53 -15.22
N GLY A 216 3.20 6.83 -15.49
CA GLY A 216 3.22 5.68 -16.41
C GLY A 216 2.27 4.57 -15.97
N MET A 217 2.29 4.23 -14.70
CA MET A 217 1.39 3.23 -14.11
C MET A 217 -0.09 3.63 -14.29
N ARG A 218 -0.46 4.85 -13.86
CA ARG A 218 -1.84 5.37 -13.95
C ARG A 218 -2.34 5.45 -15.40
N LEU A 219 -1.45 5.74 -16.36
CA LEU A 219 -1.80 5.84 -17.77
C LEU A 219 -2.22 4.49 -18.39
N LYS A 220 -1.67 3.39 -17.89
CA LYS A 220 -1.80 2.06 -18.53
C LYS A 220 -2.64 1.06 -17.73
N ILE A 221 -2.95 1.30 -16.46
CA ILE A 221 -3.91 0.45 -15.74
C ILE A 221 -5.30 0.58 -16.34
N ARG A 222 -6.10 -0.48 -16.27
CA ARG A 222 -7.53 -0.41 -16.53
C ARG A 222 -8.18 0.57 -15.56
N ASN A 223 -8.91 1.54 -16.09
CA ASN A 223 -9.68 2.47 -15.27
C ASN A 223 -11.05 1.85 -14.95
N ASP A 224 -11.05 0.82 -14.11
CA ASP A 224 -12.25 0.11 -13.69
C ASP A 224 -12.24 -0.11 -12.18
N GLY A 225 -13.09 0.63 -11.48
CA GLY A 225 -13.22 0.58 -10.03
C GLY A 225 -13.80 -0.74 -9.50
N HIS A 226 -14.40 -1.60 -10.36
CA HIS A 226 -14.83 -2.95 -9.97
C HIS A 226 -13.66 -3.90 -9.76
N TYR A 227 -12.48 -3.58 -10.30
CA TYR A 227 -11.29 -4.43 -10.21
C TYR A 227 -10.15 -3.77 -9.47
N ILE A 228 -9.99 -2.45 -9.57
CA ILE A 228 -8.82 -1.74 -9.06
C ILE A 228 -9.22 -0.63 -8.10
N GLY A 229 -8.89 -0.81 -6.83
CA GLY A 229 -8.86 0.24 -5.80
C GLY A 229 -7.47 0.87 -5.75
N LEU A 230 -7.32 2.10 -6.26
CA LEU A 230 -6.05 2.81 -6.22
C LEU A 230 -5.88 3.55 -4.90
N ILE A 231 -4.76 3.34 -4.20
CA ILE A 231 -4.34 4.16 -3.06
C ILE A 231 -3.18 5.07 -3.47
N LEU A 232 -3.26 6.34 -3.08
CA LEU A 232 -2.36 7.40 -3.50
C LEU A 232 -1.29 7.64 -2.42
N THR A 233 -0.38 6.69 -2.28
CA THR A 233 0.67 6.70 -1.25
C THR A 233 1.63 7.88 -1.41
N ASP A 234 1.92 8.31 -2.64
CA ASP A 234 2.69 9.52 -2.94
C ASP A 234 2.01 10.79 -2.40
N GLU A 235 0.71 10.95 -2.64
CA GLU A 235 -0.07 12.10 -2.16
C GLU A 235 -0.26 12.08 -0.65
N LEU A 236 -0.54 10.89 -0.07
CA LEU A 236 -0.59 10.69 1.37
C LEU A 236 0.73 11.11 2.02
N MET A 237 1.86 10.66 1.48
CA MET A 237 3.19 11.00 1.99
C MET A 237 3.49 12.49 1.88
N GLY A 238 3.12 13.12 0.76
CA GLY A 238 3.26 14.56 0.57
C GLY A 238 2.44 15.37 1.57
N THR A 239 1.23 14.91 1.91
CA THR A 239 0.38 15.56 2.91
C THR A 239 0.89 15.32 4.33
N MET A 240 1.31 14.10 4.65
CA MET A 240 1.91 13.77 5.95
C MET A 240 3.23 14.51 6.18
N SER A 241 4.04 14.70 5.14
CA SER A 241 5.28 15.46 5.24
C SER A 241 5.04 16.93 5.64
N ARG A 242 3.96 17.54 5.13
CA ARG A 242 3.61 18.94 5.44
C ARG A 242 2.86 19.09 6.77
N TYR A 243 2.03 18.13 7.11
CA TYR A 243 1.12 18.18 8.25
C TYR A 243 1.16 16.87 9.07
N PRO A 244 2.33 16.49 9.63
CA PRO A 244 2.51 15.17 10.25
C PRO A 244 1.53 14.92 11.41
N THR A 245 1.19 15.96 12.18
CA THR A 245 0.28 15.83 13.33
C THR A 245 -1.14 15.41 12.96
N LEU A 246 -1.61 15.70 11.73
CA LEU A 246 -2.91 15.22 11.25
C LEU A 246 -2.94 13.70 11.05
N TYR A 247 -1.78 13.07 10.98
CA TYR A 247 -1.60 11.63 10.79
C TYR A 247 -0.99 10.95 12.02
N SER A 248 -1.09 11.58 13.18
CA SER A 248 -0.52 11.09 14.43
C SER A 248 1.02 10.94 14.40
N ALA A 249 1.71 11.65 13.50
CA ALA A 249 3.17 11.72 13.47
C ALA A 249 3.67 13.07 13.99
N SER A 250 4.92 13.13 14.40
CA SER A 250 5.59 14.37 14.82
C SER A 250 6.88 14.63 14.05
N ASN A 251 7.36 13.64 13.29
CA ASN A 251 8.58 13.74 12.49
C ASN A 251 8.36 13.07 11.12
N SER A 252 8.61 13.84 10.06
CA SER A 252 8.46 13.39 8.67
C SER A 252 9.77 13.41 7.88
N THR A 253 10.91 13.79 8.52
CA THR A 253 12.18 14.03 7.84
C THR A 253 13.31 13.11 8.30
N ASP A 254 13.22 12.55 9.52
CA ASP A 254 14.27 11.74 10.10
C ASP A 254 13.88 10.27 10.19
N ALA A 255 14.90 9.40 10.22
CA ALA A 255 14.73 7.98 10.48
C ALA A 255 14.57 7.72 11.98
N ALA A 256 13.62 6.85 12.36
CA ALA A 256 13.38 6.47 13.74
C ALA A 256 14.39 5.44 14.27
N CYS A 257 14.85 4.52 13.42
CA CYS A 257 15.78 3.46 13.81
C CYS A 257 17.20 3.97 13.99
N LEU A 258 17.88 3.48 15.01
CA LEU A 258 19.32 3.69 15.16
C LEU A 258 20.08 3.16 13.93
N ALA A 259 21.14 3.85 13.52
CA ALA A 259 21.98 3.42 12.39
C ALA A 259 22.64 2.04 12.60
N SER A 260 22.80 1.64 13.86
CA SER A 260 23.32 0.31 14.24
C SER A 260 22.25 -0.79 14.19
N SER A 261 20.98 -0.46 13.97
CA SER A 261 19.87 -1.41 14.04
C SER A 261 18.79 -1.05 13.01
N LEU A 262 19.16 -1.08 11.74
CA LEU A 262 18.23 -0.77 10.63
C LEU A 262 17.25 -1.94 10.38
N PRO A 263 16.07 -1.70 9.78
CA PRO A 263 15.18 -2.77 9.37
C PRO A 263 15.89 -3.82 8.49
N PRO A 264 15.61 -5.10 8.64
CA PRO A 264 14.50 -5.70 9.40
C PRO A 264 14.79 -5.94 10.91
N VAL A 265 15.97 -5.60 11.44
CA VAL A 265 16.31 -5.87 12.84
C VAL A 265 15.91 -4.73 13.79
N CYS A 266 15.48 -3.58 13.25
CA CYS A 266 15.00 -2.46 14.04
C CYS A 266 13.72 -2.83 14.81
N THR A 267 13.72 -2.48 16.10
CA THR A 267 12.59 -2.71 17.01
C THR A 267 12.19 -1.42 17.73
N ASP A 268 11.09 -1.42 18.42
CA ASP A 268 10.66 -0.35 19.33
C ASP A 268 11.65 -0.08 20.49
N LYS A 269 12.68 -0.92 20.65
CA LYS A 269 13.76 -0.76 21.64
C LYS A 269 15.06 -0.21 21.02
N THR A 270 15.15 -0.09 19.71
CA THR A 270 16.35 0.34 18.99
C THR A 270 16.09 1.59 18.15
N LEU A 271 15.41 2.56 18.78
CA LEU A 271 15.04 3.83 18.17
C LEU A 271 15.97 4.97 18.65
N VAL A 272 16.04 6.02 17.86
CA VAL A 272 16.69 7.26 18.28
C VAL A 272 15.95 7.91 19.45
N ALA A 273 16.58 8.80 20.19
CA ALA A 273 15.98 9.45 21.34
C ALA A 273 14.65 10.15 20.95
N ASN A 274 13.63 9.96 21.80
CA ASN A 274 12.27 10.49 21.63
C ASN A 274 11.47 9.91 20.43
N ALA A 275 12.01 8.95 19.69
CA ALA A 275 11.27 8.24 18.65
C ALA A 275 10.41 7.12 19.26
N THR A 276 9.27 6.89 18.65
CA THR A 276 8.40 5.72 18.87
C THR A 276 7.90 5.20 17.54
N SER A 277 7.28 4.05 17.50
CA SER A 277 6.64 3.51 16.29
C SER A 277 5.52 4.41 15.72
N ALA A 278 4.98 5.35 16.52
CA ALA A 278 3.92 6.26 16.11
C ALA A 278 4.42 7.67 15.74
N THR A 279 5.66 8.04 16.04
CA THR A 279 6.10 9.44 15.91
C THR A 279 6.76 9.77 14.57
N HIS A 280 7.36 8.78 13.90
CA HIS A 280 8.17 9.00 12.71
C HIS A 280 7.52 8.40 11.46
N MET A 281 7.49 9.17 10.37
CA MET A 281 7.04 8.68 9.07
C MET A 281 7.99 7.61 8.51
N TRP A 282 9.28 7.72 8.82
CA TRP A 282 10.34 6.84 8.31
C TRP A 282 10.93 5.97 9.40
N ALA A 283 11.05 4.66 9.13
CA ALA A 283 11.81 3.74 9.97
C ALA A 283 13.31 3.86 9.72
N SER A 284 13.72 3.97 8.45
CA SER A 284 15.12 4.17 8.04
C SER A 284 15.22 5.32 7.04
N ASP A 285 16.36 5.44 6.38
CA ASP A 285 16.58 6.47 5.36
C ASP A 285 15.67 6.33 4.12
N ARG A 286 15.10 5.15 3.88
CA ARG A 286 14.27 4.83 2.69
C ARG A 286 13.02 4.02 3.00
N LEU A 287 12.91 3.47 4.20
CA LEU A 287 11.81 2.57 4.59
C LEU A 287 10.84 3.29 5.52
N VAL A 288 9.56 3.15 5.24
CA VAL A 288 8.51 3.80 6.02
C VAL A 288 8.28 3.18 7.39
N GLY A 289 7.88 4.00 8.34
CA GLY A 289 7.53 3.58 9.70
C GLY A 289 6.09 3.07 9.83
N PRO A 290 5.74 2.49 11.01
CA PRO A 290 4.40 1.95 11.25
C PRO A 290 3.27 2.97 11.09
N VAL A 291 3.49 4.23 11.41
CA VAL A 291 2.47 5.27 11.22
C VAL A 291 2.09 5.44 9.74
N MET A 292 3.06 5.31 8.84
CA MET A 292 2.78 5.34 7.40
C MET A 292 2.03 4.07 6.96
N HIS A 293 2.45 2.90 7.44
CA HIS A 293 1.75 1.64 7.18
C HIS A 293 0.29 1.69 7.63
N ASN A 294 0.00 2.27 8.79
CA ASN A 294 -1.36 2.41 9.30
C ASN A 294 -2.23 3.29 8.39
N ASN A 295 -1.69 4.38 7.90
CA ASN A 295 -2.42 5.29 6.99
C ASN A 295 -2.62 4.66 5.60
N MET A 296 -1.63 3.95 5.06
CA MET A 296 -1.77 3.16 3.83
C MET A 296 -2.83 2.07 3.98
N ALA A 297 -2.81 1.33 5.08
CA ALA A 297 -3.79 0.29 5.38
C ALA A 297 -5.21 0.86 5.49
N SER A 298 -5.37 2.02 6.13
CA SER A 298 -6.66 2.70 6.24
C SER A 298 -7.24 3.04 4.87
N GLN A 299 -6.43 3.60 3.96
CA GLN A 299 -6.85 3.86 2.58
C GLN A 299 -7.17 2.56 1.84
N ALA A 300 -6.32 1.53 1.97
CA ALA A 300 -6.49 0.24 1.31
C ALA A 300 -7.77 -0.47 1.76
N ILE A 301 -8.03 -0.51 3.05
CA ILE A 301 -9.24 -1.08 3.63
C ILE A 301 -10.48 -0.31 3.15
N ASN A 302 -10.42 1.03 3.15
CA ASN A 302 -11.52 1.84 2.65
C ASN A 302 -11.81 1.51 1.17
N ARG A 303 -10.79 1.40 0.33
CA ARG A 303 -10.96 1.00 -1.07
C ARG A 303 -11.55 -0.41 -1.19
N ALA A 304 -11.07 -1.37 -0.40
CA ALA A 304 -11.54 -2.74 -0.46
C ALA A 304 -12.98 -2.94 0.04
N THR A 305 -13.49 -2.06 0.92
CA THR A 305 -14.80 -2.23 1.54
C THR A 305 -15.88 -1.29 1.01
N ASN A 306 -15.48 -0.14 0.42
CA ASN A 306 -16.41 0.90 -0.02
C ASN A 306 -16.36 1.17 -1.53
N ASN A 307 -15.47 0.51 -2.26
CA ASN A 307 -15.47 0.53 -3.72
C ASN A 307 -16.44 -0.55 -4.25
N PRO A 308 -16.85 -0.45 -5.52
CA PRO A 308 -17.73 -1.42 -6.14
C PRO A 308 -16.99 -2.71 -6.55
N PHE A 309 -16.19 -3.29 -5.69
CA PHE A 309 -15.51 -4.57 -5.93
C PHE A 309 -16.51 -5.71 -6.07
#